data_8fa6e77f592001a3ff0fabf2462cd965
#
_entry.id   8fa6e77f592001a3ff0fabf2462cd965
#
_cell.length_a   1.000
_cell.length_b   1.000
_cell.length_c   1.000
_cell.angle_alpha   90.00
_cell.angle_beta   90.00
_cell.angle_gamma   90.00
#
_symmetry.space_group_name_H-M   'P 1'
#
loop_
_entity.id
_entity.type
_entity.pdbx_description
1 polymer ?
#
loop_
_entity_poly.entity_id
_entity_poly.type
_entity_poly.pdbx_seq_one_letter_code
_entity_poly.pdbx_strand_id
1 'polypeptide(L)'
;MLHLAEGSSLIPADAYERALMHQWLFWEQYSHETAIAVRRFQKTYLKKPESEIDLSLKPKGEGALTLMNRHLADRNYFVMDRLTLADIALVAYTRWADEAGFDLNDWPSVCQWVVRIESELGLEPQT
;
A
#
# COMPACT_ATOMS: atom_id res chain seq x y z
N MET A 1 11.61 -0.03 12.04
CA MET A 1 11.17 1.20 11.36
C MET A 1 10.63 2.26 12.32
N LEU A 2 9.65 1.94 13.17
CA LEU A 2 9.11 2.89 14.14
C LEU A 2 10.19 3.49 15.04
N HIS A 3 11.11 2.65 15.50
CA HIS A 3 12.22 3.07 16.35
C HIS A 3 13.08 4.16 15.68
N LEU A 4 13.38 3.99 14.38
CA LEU A 4 14.20 4.94 13.65
C LEU A 4 13.46 6.24 13.31
N ALA A 5 12.14 6.17 13.20
CA ALA A 5 11.31 7.32 12.84
C ALA A 5 10.80 8.07 14.06
N GLU A 6 11.08 7.60 15.28
CA GLU A 6 10.61 8.22 16.51
C GLU A 6 11.14 9.65 16.61
N GLY A 7 10.24 10.59 16.92
CA GLY A 7 10.57 12.01 16.98
C GLY A 7 10.52 12.72 15.63
N SER A 8 10.32 12.01 14.52
CA SER A 8 10.18 12.63 13.20
C SER A 8 8.72 12.95 12.90
N SER A 9 8.50 13.73 11.82
CA SER A 9 7.15 14.04 11.35
C SER A 9 6.41 12.84 10.77
N LEU A 10 7.10 11.71 10.55
CA LEU A 10 6.50 10.49 10.04
C LEU A 10 5.61 9.78 11.06
N ILE A 11 5.81 10.07 12.35
CA ILE A 11 4.96 9.55 13.42
C ILE A 11 4.17 10.72 13.98
N PRO A 12 2.82 10.68 13.91
CA PRO A 12 2.00 11.76 14.47
C PRO A 12 2.24 11.94 15.96
N ALA A 13 2.29 13.18 16.41
CA ALA A 13 2.42 13.49 17.84
C ALA A 13 1.09 13.30 18.58
N ASP A 14 -0.03 13.51 17.88
CA ASP A 14 -1.37 13.32 18.44
C ASP A 14 -1.66 11.84 18.65
N ALA A 15 -2.15 11.47 19.84
CA ALA A 15 -2.38 10.07 20.19
C ALA A 15 -3.43 9.40 19.29
N TYR A 16 -4.47 10.13 18.90
CA TYR A 16 -5.52 9.58 18.03
C TYR A 16 -4.97 9.32 16.62
N GLU A 17 -4.26 10.29 16.05
CA GLU A 17 -3.66 10.14 14.73
C GLU A 17 -2.59 9.05 14.71
N ARG A 18 -1.82 8.93 15.79
CA ARG A 18 -0.85 7.85 15.93
C ARG A 18 -1.53 6.49 15.96
N ALA A 19 -2.67 6.39 16.65
CA ALA A 19 -3.45 5.14 16.68
C ALA A 19 -3.97 4.77 15.28
N LEU A 20 -4.42 5.75 14.50
CA LEU A 20 -4.83 5.51 13.12
C LEU A 20 -3.66 5.01 12.25
N MET A 21 -2.47 5.58 12.45
CA MET A 21 -1.28 5.13 11.74
C MET A 21 -0.99 3.66 12.06
N HIS A 22 -1.03 3.28 13.33
CA HIS A 22 -0.81 1.89 13.74
C HIS A 22 -1.88 0.96 13.17
N GLN A 23 -3.13 1.40 13.11
CA GLN A 23 -4.21 0.63 12.52
C GLN A 23 -3.91 0.30 11.05
N TRP A 24 -3.44 1.27 10.27
CA TRP A 24 -3.07 1.03 8.89
C TRP A 24 -1.85 0.13 8.74
N LEU A 25 -0.86 0.24 9.64
CA LEU A 25 0.30 -0.64 9.63
C LEU A 25 -0.09 -2.09 9.89
N PHE A 26 -1.01 -2.34 10.83
CA PHE A 26 -1.51 -3.68 11.10
C PHE A 26 -2.35 -4.21 9.93
N TRP A 27 -3.19 -3.36 9.34
CA TRP A 27 -4.00 -3.74 8.20
C TRP A 27 -3.11 -4.14 7.01
N GLU A 28 -2.02 -3.41 6.79
CA GLU A 28 -1.06 -3.74 5.74
C GLU A 28 -0.51 -5.16 5.92
N GLN A 29 -0.15 -5.53 7.14
CA GLN A 29 0.39 -6.85 7.42
C GLN A 29 -0.61 -7.97 7.16
N TYR A 30 -1.88 -7.78 7.49
CA TYR A 30 -2.89 -8.85 7.43
C TYR A 30 -3.64 -8.91 6.11
N SER A 31 -3.94 -7.77 5.52
CA SER A 31 -4.89 -7.72 4.40
C SER A 31 -4.26 -7.32 3.08
N HIS A 32 -3.23 -6.51 3.12
CA HIS A 32 -2.59 -5.96 1.94
C HIS A 32 -1.40 -6.81 1.50
N GLU A 33 -0.42 -6.99 2.39
CA GLU A 33 0.80 -7.74 2.09
C GLU A 33 0.49 -9.19 1.74
N THR A 34 -0.39 -9.84 2.50
CA THR A 34 -0.71 -11.25 2.31
C THR A 34 -1.32 -11.54 0.94
N ALA A 35 -1.92 -10.56 0.29
CA ALA A 35 -2.46 -10.74 -1.05
C ALA A 35 -1.50 -10.20 -2.11
N ILE A 36 -1.14 -8.93 -2.02
CA ILE A 36 -0.38 -8.27 -3.09
C ILE A 36 1.08 -8.75 -3.13
N ALA A 37 1.77 -8.76 -2.00
CA ALA A 37 3.16 -9.17 -1.98
C ALA A 37 3.33 -10.66 -2.28
N VAL A 38 2.46 -11.49 -1.75
CA VAL A 38 2.51 -12.92 -1.99
C VAL A 38 2.24 -13.25 -3.46
N ARG A 39 1.22 -12.61 -4.05
CA ARG A 39 0.92 -12.81 -5.47
C ARG A 39 2.08 -12.35 -6.35
N ARG A 40 2.65 -11.18 -6.04
CA ARG A 40 3.81 -10.67 -6.78
C ARG A 40 4.97 -11.65 -6.72
N PHE A 41 5.26 -12.17 -5.53
CA PHE A 41 6.34 -13.14 -5.35
C PHE A 41 6.13 -14.38 -6.22
N GLN A 42 4.92 -14.93 -6.21
CA GLN A 42 4.62 -16.13 -6.99
C GLN A 42 4.68 -15.88 -8.49
N LYS A 43 4.21 -14.73 -8.97
CA LYS A 43 4.25 -14.40 -10.40
C LYS A 43 5.64 -14.02 -10.88
N THR A 44 6.34 -13.19 -10.13
CA THR A 44 7.59 -12.58 -10.58
C THR A 44 8.81 -13.44 -10.28
N TYR A 45 8.90 -13.98 -9.07
CA TYR A 45 10.08 -14.73 -8.64
C TYR A 45 9.94 -16.22 -8.86
N LEU A 46 8.79 -16.81 -8.53
CA LEU A 46 8.54 -18.23 -8.78
C LEU A 46 8.04 -18.49 -10.19
N LYS A 47 7.64 -17.46 -10.92
CA LYS A 47 7.16 -17.52 -12.30
C LYS A 47 6.03 -18.53 -12.49
N LYS A 48 5.15 -18.63 -11.49
CA LYS A 48 3.98 -19.50 -11.58
C LYS A 48 2.97 -18.93 -12.57
N PRO A 49 2.35 -19.79 -13.41
CA PRO A 49 1.22 -19.34 -14.23
C PRO A 49 0.04 -18.97 -13.35
N GLU A 50 -0.83 -18.09 -13.86
CA GLU A 50 -2.00 -17.61 -13.12
C GLU A 50 -2.84 -18.75 -12.55
N SER A 51 -2.95 -19.86 -13.30
CA SER A 51 -3.73 -21.02 -12.88
C SER A 51 -3.17 -21.75 -11.65
N GLU A 52 -1.90 -21.55 -11.33
CA GLU A 52 -1.24 -22.20 -10.18
C GLU A 52 -1.15 -21.30 -8.96
N ILE A 53 -1.58 -20.04 -9.07
CA ILE A 53 -1.59 -19.10 -7.96
C ILE A 53 -2.91 -19.29 -7.20
N ASP A 54 -2.83 -19.22 -5.86
CA ASP A 54 -4.02 -19.36 -5.02
C ASP A 54 -5.12 -18.40 -5.50
N LEU A 55 -6.25 -18.96 -5.90
CA LEU A 55 -7.37 -18.20 -6.46
C LEU A 55 -7.96 -17.20 -5.46
N SER A 56 -7.80 -17.43 -4.16
CA SER A 56 -8.32 -16.51 -3.15
C SER A 56 -7.54 -15.20 -3.06
N LEU A 57 -6.30 -15.16 -3.54
CA LEU A 57 -5.44 -13.98 -3.46
C LEU A 57 -5.89 -12.84 -4.35
N LYS A 58 -6.46 -13.15 -5.52
CA LYS A 58 -6.92 -12.12 -6.45
C LYS A 58 -8.06 -11.29 -5.86
N PRO A 59 -9.18 -11.90 -5.41
CA PRO A 59 -10.25 -11.11 -4.78
C PRO A 59 -9.80 -10.41 -3.49
N LYS A 60 -8.89 -11.01 -2.73
CA LYS A 60 -8.36 -10.35 -1.52
C LYS A 60 -7.59 -9.09 -1.87
N GLY A 61 -6.72 -9.15 -2.90
CA GLY A 61 -5.99 -7.99 -3.36
C GLY A 61 -6.89 -6.91 -3.93
N GLU A 62 -7.89 -7.31 -4.71
CA GLU A 62 -8.88 -6.37 -5.25
C GLU A 62 -9.66 -5.69 -4.14
N GLY A 63 -10.06 -6.46 -3.11
CA GLY A 63 -10.74 -5.90 -1.94
C GLY A 63 -9.88 -4.91 -1.18
N ALA A 64 -8.59 -5.22 -1.01
CA ALA A 64 -7.66 -4.33 -0.34
C ALA A 64 -7.48 -3.02 -1.12
N LEU A 65 -7.28 -3.11 -2.44
CA LEU A 65 -7.14 -1.93 -3.27
C LEU A 65 -8.41 -1.09 -3.32
N THR A 66 -9.58 -1.74 -3.31
CA THR A 66 -10.87 -1.05 -3.27
C THR A 66 -11.05 -0.29 -1.95
N LEU A 67 -10.67 -0.90 -0.83
CA LEU A 67 -10.73 -0.23 0.48
C LEU A 67 -9.81 1.00 0.50
N MET A 68 -8.58 0.83 0.01
CA MET A 68 -7.63 1.94 -0.10
C MET A 68 -8.18 3.05 -0.99
N ASN A 69 -8.74 2.70 -2.13
CA ASN A 69 -9.26 3.67 -3.09
C ASN A 69 -10.40 4.49 -2.50
N ARG A 70 -11.27 3.84 -1.74
CA ARG A 70 -12.38 4.51 -1.06
C ARG A 70 -11.86 5.48 0.00
N HIS A 71 -10.87 5.07 0.77
CA HIS A 71 -10.27 5.92 1.80
C HIS A 71 -9.57 7.13 1.19
N LEU A 72 -8.90 6.94 0.06
CA LEU A 72 -8.12 7.99 -0.59
C LEU A 72 -8.93 8.88 -1.54
N ALA A 73 -10.22 8.60 -1.73
CA ALA A 73 -11.07 9.35 -2.67
C ALA A 73 -11.12 10.84 -2.33
N ASP A 74 -11.07 11.18 -1.06
CA ASP A 74 -11.10 12.57 -0.58
C ASP A 74 -9.89 12.90 0.30
N ARG A 75 -8.82 12.12 0.22
CA ARG A 75 -7.61 12.29 1.05
C ARG A 75 -6.36 12.18 0.20
N ASN A 76 -5.34 12.92 0.59
CA ASN A 76 -4.03 12.86 -0.07
C ASN A 76 -3.10 11.83 0.60
N TYR A 77 -3.34 11.51 1.87
CA TYR A 77 -2.53 10.60 2.67
C TYR A 77 -3.44 9.72 3.52
N PHE A 78 -2.91 8.60 4.01
CA PHE A 78 -3.70 7.67 4.82
C PHE A 78 -4.05 8.22 6.18
N VAL A 79 -3.13 8.96 6.80
CA VAL A 79 -3.33 9.53 8.13
C VAL A 79 -2.95 11.01 8.07
N MET A 80 -3.79 11.85 8.66
CA MET A 80 -3.56 13.29 8.66
C MET A 80 -3.54 13.84 7.22
N ASP A 81 -2.90 14.96 7.03
CA ASP A 81 -2.78 15.61 5.73
C ASP A 81 -1.30 15.73 5.34
N ARG A 82 -0.53 14.73 5.70
CA ARG A 82 0.90 14.66 5.40
C ARG A 82 1.39 13.22 5.43
N LEU A 83 2.59 13.00 4.90
CA LEU A 83 3.24 11.69 4.87
C LEU A 83 3.46 11.13 6.27
N THR A 84 3.09 9.87 6.48
CA THR A 84 3.39 9.12 7.71
C THR A 84 3.95 7.76 7.34
N LEU A 85 4.34 6.98 8.37
CA LEU A 85 4.81 5.61 8.17
C LEU A 85 3.75 4.73 7.50
N ALA A 86 2.45 5.04 7.67
CA ALA A 86 1.38 4.29 7.02
C ALA A 86 1.52 4.35 5.49
N ASP A 87 1.78 5.55 4.94
CA ASP A 87 1.98 5.71 3.50
C ASP A 87 3.21 4.94 3.02
N ILE A 88 4.31 5.03 3.78
CA ILE A 88 5.55 4.36 3.41
C ILE A 88 5.38 2.84 3.38
N ALA A 89 4.75 2.27 4.41
CA ALA A 89 4.52 0.84 4.49
C ALA A 89 3.62 0.33 3.36
N LEU A 90 2.55 1.06 3.08
CA LEU A 90 1.59 0.66 2.06
C LEU A 90 2.13 0.83 0.64
N VAL A 91 2.87 1.91 0.37
CA VAL A 91 3.39 2.15 -0.98
C VAL A 91 4.46 1.14 -1.36
N ALA A 92 5.16 0.57 -0.40
CA ALA A 92 6.27 -0.35 -0.66
C ALA A 92 5.85 -1.51 -1.58
N TYR A 93 4.65 -2.06 -1.39
CA TYR A 93 4.14 -3.14 -2.24
C TYR A 93 3.12 -2.65 -3.26
N THR A 94 2.35 -1.60 -2.95
CA THR A 94 1.31 -1.11 -3.86
C THR A 94 1.91 -0.61 -5.18
N ARG A 95 3.07 0.01 -5.15
CA ARG A 95 3.72 0.51 -6.36
C ARG A 95 4.14 -0.61 -7.33
N TRP A 96 4.16 -1.86 -6.85
CA TRP A 96 4.48 -3.04 -7.64
C TRP A 96 3.25 -3.91 -7.93
N ALA A 97 2.04 -3.38 -7.73
CA ALA A 97 0.80 -4.14 -7.89
C ALA A 97 0.63 -4.70 -9.31
N ASP A 98 1.17 -4.04 -10.32
CA ASP A 98 1.15 -4.52 -11.70
C ASP A 98 1.87 -5.88 -11.82
N GLU A 99 2.99 -6.06 -11.11
CA GLU A 99 3.70 -7.34 -11.09
C GLU A 99 2.92 -8.44 -10.37
N ALA A 100 1.97 -8.06 -9.54
CA ALA A 100 1.06 -9.01 -8.88
C ALA A 100 -0.19 -9.29 -9.73
N GLY A 101 -0.32 -8.63 -10.88
CA GLY A 101 -1.45 -8.84 -11.77
C GLY A 101 -2.62 -7.89 -11.55
N PHE A 102 -2.40 -6.77 -10.86
CA PHE A 102 -3.43 -5.75 -10.64
C PHE A 102 -3.11 -4.51 -11.46
N ASP A 103 -4.13 -3.96 -12.13
CA ASP A 103 -3.98 -2.72 -12.88
C ASP A 103 -4.48 -1.57 -12.02
N LEU A 104 -3.57 -0.71 -11.55
CA LEU A 104 -3.91 0.41 -10.67
C LEU A 104 -4.82 1.44 -11.35
N ASN A 105 -4.95 1.42 -12.67
CA ASN A 105 -5.92 2.28 -13.36
C ASN A 105 -7.37 1.96 -12.96
N ASP A 106 -7.62 0.76 -12.45
CA ASP A 106 -8.93 0.38 -11.92
C ASP A 106 -9.21 1.04 -10.56
N TRP A 107 -8.19 1.60 -9.93
CA TRP A 107 -8.27 2.28 -8.63
C TRP A 107 -7.61 3.65 -8.72
N PRO A 108 -8.30 4.63 -9.34
CA PRO A 108 -7.65 5.92 -9.68
C PRO A 108 -7.11 6.69 -8.48
N SER A 109 -7.79 6.64 -7.33
CA SER A 109 -7.31 7.34 -6.13
C SER A 109 -6.04 6.70 -5.57
N VAL A 110 -5.94 5.37 -5.65
CA VAL A 110 -4.72 4.65 -5.28
C VAL A 110 -3.60 5.01 -6.25
N CYS A 111 -3.90 5.02 -7.54
CA CYS A 111 -2.91 5.35 -8.57
C CYS A 111 -2.32 6.75 -8.35
N GLN A 112 -3.16 7.74 -8.10
CA GLN A 112 -2.74 9.11 -7.82
C GLN A 112 -1.91 9.20 -6.54
N TRP A 113 -2.31 8.47 -5.51
CA TRP A 113 -1.58 8.43 -4.25
C TRP A 113 -0.20 7.80 -4.43
N VAL A 114 -0.07 6.72 -5.18
CA VAL A 114 1.23 6.09 -5.46
C VAL A 114 2.17 7.10 -6.11
N VAL A 115 1.71 7.82 -7.13
CA VAL A 115 2.52 8.83 -7.82
C VAL A 115 2.94 9.93 -6.84
N ARG A 116 2.02 10.38 -5.98
CA ARG A 116 2.30 11.43 -4.99
C ARG A 116 3.38 11.00 -4.00
N ILE A 117 3.26 9.78 -3.47
CA ILE A 117 4.21 9.27 -2.48
C ILE A 117 5.57 8.98 -3.13
N GLU A 118 5.58 8.42 -4.33
CA GLU A 118 6.84 8.21 -5.06
C GLU A 118 7.59 9.52 -5.26
N SER A 119 6.86 10.57 -5.68
CA SER A 119 7.46 11.88 -5.88
C SER A 119 7.99 12.46 -4.58
N GLU A 120 7.23 12.35 -3.50
CA GLU A 120 7.63 12.89 -2.20
C GLU A 120 8.84 12.16 -1.61
N LEU A 121 8.95 10.87 -1.85
CA LEU A 121 10.07 10.07 -1.39
C LEU A 121 11.27 10.08 -2.36
N GLY A 122 11.12 10.71 -3.52
CA GLY A 122 12.18 10.76 -4.52
C GLY A 122 12.41 9.43 -5.23
N LEU A 123 11.36 8.60 -5.34
CA LEU A 123 11.45 7.31 -6.00
C LEU A 123 11.15 7.43 -7.48
N GLU A 124 11.80 6.59 -8.30
CA GLU A 124 11.50 6.52 -9.73
C GLU A 124 10.12 5.91 -9.95
N PRO A 125 9.30 6.48 -10.85
CA PRO A 125 8.01 5.88 -11.20
C PRO A 125 8.17 4.47 -11.78
N GLN A 126 7.22 3.59 -11.45
CA GLN A 126 7.27 2.20 -11.89
C GLN A 126 6.50 1.95 -13.20
N THR A 127 5.90 2.97 -13.77
CA THR A 127 5.16 2.85 -15.04
C THR A 127 5.95 3.38 -16.20
#